data_85e542f604f29a6422e78f8d5f8a710b
#
_entry.id   85e542f604f29a6422e78f8d5f8a710b
#
_cell.length_a   1.000
_cell.length_b   1.000
_cell.length_c   1.000
_cell.angle_alpha   90.00
_cell.angle_beta   90.00
_cell.angle_gamma   90.00
#
_symmetry.space_group_name_H-M   'P 1'
#
loop_
_entity.id
_entity.type
_entity.pdbx_description
1 polymer ?
#
loop_
_entity_poly.entity_id
_entity_poly.type
_entity_poly.pdbx_seq_one_letter_code
_entity_poly.pdbx_strand_id
1 'polypeptide(L)'
;MNKLILRPIISIEDKNTFISEIQEAFQNAYTKEFGAFEKTILPASHIEDSFNERGSEAYVAEIDGERVGGTIIVIDEKTGYNSLHLLYVKSGSQNAGNGFKIWKAIEELHPETKVWETHTPYFDKRNINVIVIVFVFNNIPVYTF
;
A
#
# COMPACT_ATOMS: atom_id res chain seq x y z
N MET A 1 19.45 11.33 -10.10
CA MET A 1 19.25 10.48 -8.98
C MET A 1 17.81 10.06 -8.88
N ASN A 2 17.60 8.79 -8.78
CA ASN A 2 16.26 8.23 -8.91
C ASN A 2 15.59 8.08 -7.54
N LYS A 3 15.19 9.21 -7.00
CA LYS A 3 14.49 9.21 -5.71
C LYS A 3 13.01 8.95 -5.88
N LEU A 4 12.46 8.09 -5.04
CA LEU A 4 11.03 7.86 -5.00
C LEU A 4 10.35 9.00 -4.25
N ILE A 5 9.29 9.53 -4.82
CA ILE A 5 8.45 10.53 -4.16
C ILE A 5 7.02 10.03 -4.02
N LEU A 6 6.33 10.51 -2.99
CA LEU A 6 4.92 10.24 -2.78
C LEU A 6 4.14 11.49 -3.17
N ARG A 7 3.32 11.36 -4.21
CA ARG A 7 2.51 12.47 -4.71
C ARG A 7 1.06 12.26 -4.25
N PRO A 8 0.46 13.24 -3.57
CA PRO A 8 -0.91 13.10 -3.10
C PRO A 8 -1.90 12.84 -4.23
N ILE A 9 -2.86 11.97 -3.99
CA ILE A 9 -3.94 11.69 -4.93
C ILE A 9 -5.04 12.71 -4.69
N ILE A 10 -5.30 13.55 -5.67
CA ILE A 10 -6.33 14.57 -5.59
C ILE A 10 -7.34 14.49 -6.73
N SER A 11 -7.00 13.81 -7.83
CA SER A 11 -7.90 13.67 -8.97
C SER A 11 -8.61 12.33 -8.98
N ILE A 12 -9.79 12.31 -9.60
CA ILE A 12 -10.54 11.06 -9.78
C ILE A 12 -9.78 10.11 -10.70
N GLU A 13 -9.02 10.65 -11.65
CA GLU A 13 -8.21 9.84 -12.55
C GLU A 13 -7.12 9.10 -11.80
N ASP A 14 -6.40 9.77 -10.91
CA ASP A 14 -5.38 9.15 -10.09
C ASP A 14 -5.98 8.08 -9.18
N LYS A 15 -7.15 8.35 -8.61
CA LYS A 15 -7.85 7.41 -7.76
C LYS A 15 -8.22 6.15 -8.54
N ASN A 16 -8.79 6.32 -9.74
CA ASN A 16 -9.19 5.19 -10.57
C ASN A 16 -7.97 4.37 -11.02
N THR A 17 -6.88 5.03 -11.37
CA THR A 17 -5.64 4.36 -11.73
C THR A 17 -5.06 3.60 -10.54
N PHE A 18 -5.09 4.18 -9.36
CA PHE A 18 -4.65 3.52 -8.13
C PHE A 18 -5.44 2.22 -7.92
N ILE A 19 -6.77 2.29 -8.01
CA ILE A 19 -7.63 1.11 -7.81
C ILE A 19 -7.28 0.01 -8.82
N SER A 20 -7.15 0.37 -10.07
CA SER A 20 -6.82 -0.59 -11.12
C SER A 20 -5.45 -1.23 -10.92
N GLU A 21 -4.46 -0.43 -10.60
CA GLU A 21 -3.08 -0.91 -10.41
C GLU A 21 -2.93 -1.79 -9.18
N ILE A 22 -3.56 -1.43 -8.07
CA ILE A 22 -3.47 -2.23 -6.86
C ILE A 22 -4.19 -3.57 -7.01
N GLN A 23 -5.33 -3.57 -7.68
CA GLN A 23 -6.04 -4.81 -7.98
C GLN A 23 -5.19 -5.74 -8.84
N GLU A 24 -4.56 -5.21 -9.86
CA GLU A 24 -3.68 -5.99 -10.73
C GLU A 24 -2.47 -6.53 -9.96
N ALA A 25 -1.83 -5.70 -9.17
CA ALA A 25 -0.65 -6.09 -8.40
C ALA A 25 -0.97 -7.21 -7.41
N PHE A 26 -2.09 -7.06 -6.69
CA PHE A 26 -2.48 -8.06 -5.69
C PHE A 26 -2.94 -9.35 -6.35
N GLN A 27 -3.66 -9.26 -7.47
CA GLN A 27 -4.12 -10.44 -8.19
C GLN A 27 -2.93 -11.22 -8.74
N ASN A 28 -1.95 -10.53 -9.32
CA ASN A 28 -0.76 -11.17 -9.85
C ASN A 28 0.09 -11.80 -8.75
N ALA A 29 0.25 -11.12 -7.63
CA ALA A 29 1.00 -11.65 -6.49
C ALA A 29 0.33 -12.92 -5.94
N TYR A 30 -1.00 -12.90 -5.81
CA TYR A 30 -1.74 -14.06 -5.34
C TYR A 30 -1.59 -15.23 -6.31
N THR A 31 -1.75 -14.98 -7.60
CA THR A 31 -1.66 -16.01 -8.61
C THR A 31 -0.27 -16.67 -8.63
N LYS A 32 0.76 -15.86 -8.44
CA LYS A 32 2.14 -16.36 -8.41
C LYS A 32 2.39 -17.30 -7.23
N GLU A 33 1.83 -16.98 -6.06
CA GLU A 33 2.04 -17.78 -4.85
C GLU A 33 1.08 -18.97 -4.71
N PHE A 34 -0.17 -18.78 -5.08
CA PHE A 34 -1.22 -19.73 -4.79
C PHE A 34 -1.96 -20.29 -6.01
N GLY A 35 -1.58 -19.86 -7.20
CA GLY A 35 -2.23 -20.26 -8.44
C GLY A 35 -3.44 -19.40 -8.78
N ALA A 36 -4.08 -19.71 -9.89
CA ALA A 36 -5.20 -18.93 -10.40
C ALA A 36 -6.37 -18.86 -9.40
N PHE A 37 -7.01 -17.70 -9.33
CA PHE A 37 -8.12 -17.47 -8.45
C PHE A 37 -9.21 -16.72 -9.20
N GLU A 38 -10.43 -17.24 -9.15
CA GLU A 38 -11.54 -16.72 -9.94
C GLU A 38 -12.13 -15.41 -9.42
N LYS A 39 -12.00 -15.14 -8.13
CA LYS A 39 -12.59 -13.95 -7.53
C LYS A 39 -11.56 -12.85 -7.41
N THR A 40 -12.03 -11.63 -7.33
CA THR A 40 -11.16 -10.48 -7.09
C THR A 40 -10.59 -10.55 -5.68
N ILE A 41 -9.27 -10.54 -5.57
CA ILE A 41 -8.60 -10.61 -4.27
C ILE A 41 -8.85 -9.35 -3.46
N LEU A 42 -8.85 -8.21 -4.13
CA LEU A 42 -9.05 -6.92 -3.49
C LEU A 42 -10.19 -6.17 -4.17
N PRO A 43 -11.43 -6.31 -3.67
CA PRO A 43 -12.56 -5.62 -4.29
C PRO A 43 -12.42 -4.10 -4.24
N ALA A 44 -12.92 -3.44 -5.28
CA ALA A 44 -12.88 -1.98 -5.35
C ALA A 44 -13.54 -1.32 -4.14
N SER A 45 -14.60 -1.92 -3.59
CA SER A 45 -15.28 -1.37 -2.41
C SER A 45 -14.36 -1.27 -1.19
N HIS A 46 -13.47 -2.22 -1.00
CA HIS A 46 -12.52 -2.18 0.13
C HIS A 46 -11.50 -1.08 -0.08
N ILE A 47 -11.08 -0.85 -1.32
CA ILE A 47 -10.14 0.23 -1.65
C ILE A 47 -10.82 1.58 -1.44
N GLU A 48 -12.08 1.69 -1.87
CA GLU A 48 -12.89 2.90 -1.66
C GLU A 48 -13.05 3.20 -0.17
N ASP A 49 -13.30 2.18 0.64
CA ASP A 49 -13.43 2.34 2.09
C ASP A 49 -12.14 2.90 2.69
N SER A 50 -10.99 2.47 2.22
CA SER A 50 -9.71 2.99 2.68
C SER A 50 -9.51 4.45 2.26
N PHE A 51 -9.91 4.82 1.05
CA PHE A 51 -9.86 6.22 0.62
C PHE A 51 -10.74 7.11 1.50
N ASN A 52 -11.87 6.59 1.95
CA ASN A 52 -12.85 7.36 2.72
C ASN A 52 -12.65 7.30 4.23
N GLU A 53 -11.67 6.55 4.69
CA GLU A 53 -11.39 6.44 6.12
C GLU A 53 -10.96 7.79 6.69
N ARG A 54 -11.41 8.10 7.91
CA ARG A 54 -11.03 9.34 8.57
C ARG A 54 -9.54 9.34 8.84
N GLY A 55 -8.86 10.39 8.46
CA GLY A 55 -7.40 10.50 8.60
C GLY A 55 -6.62 9.87 7.46
N SER A 56 -7.33 9.40 6.42
CA SER A 56 -6.70 8.76 5.28
C SER A 56 -5.88 9.73 4.44
N GLU A 57 -4.70 9.26 4.05
CA GLU A 57 -3.83 9.96 3.09
C GLU A 57 -3.45 8.95 2.02
N ALA A 58 -3.71 9.28 0.77
CA ALA A 58 -3.43 8.41 -0.36
C ALA A 58 -2.40 9.04 -1.29
N TYR A 59 -1.45 8.24 -1.73
CA TYR A 59 -0.33 8.70 -2.54
C TYR A 59 -0.04 7.80 -3.71
N VAL A 60 0.37 8.42 -4.82
CA VAL A 60 1.01 7.73 -5.92
C VAL A 60 2.51 7.73 -5.62
N ALA A 61 3.16 6.62 -5.78
CA ALA A 61 4.62 6.52 -5.68
C ALA A 61 5.22 6.64 -7.06
N GLU A 62 6.13 7.58 -7.22
CA GLU A 62 6.75 7.87 -8.52
C GLU A 62 8.26 7.92 -8.41
N ILE A 63 8.93 7.46 -9.46
CA ILE A 63 10.38 7.62 -9.63
C ILE A 63 10.57 8.27 -11.01
N ASP A 64 11.20 9.43 -11.05
CA ASP A 64 11.43 10.18 -12.29
C ASP A 64 10.14 10.42 -13.10
N GLY A 65 9.06 10.67 -12.38
CA GLY A 65 7.75 10.94 -13.01
C GLY A 65 6.97 9.70 -13.42
N GLU A 66 7.53 8.50 -13.25
CA GLU A 66 6.84 7.27 -13.58
C GLU A 66 6.21 6.64 -12.36
N ARG A 67 4.99 6.17 -12.49
CA ARG A 67 4.27 5.49 -11.41
C ARG A 67 4.91 4.13 -11.16
N VAL A 68 5.29 3.87 -9.93
CA VAL A 68 5.84 2.56 -9.54
C VAL A 68 4.99 1.87 -8.48
N GLY A 69 4.01 2.55 -7.93
CA GLY A 69 3.13 1.98 -6.92
C GLY A 69 2.28 3.04 -6.24
N GLY A 70 1.83 2.72 -5.06
CA GLY A 70 1.04 3.66 -4.27
C GLY A 70 0.76 3.13 -2.88
N THR A 71 0.16 3.98 -2.07
CA THR A 71 -0.15 3.62 -0.68
C THR A 71 -1.34 4.42 -0.16
N ILE A 72 -2.05 3.84 0.79
CA ILE A 72 -3.01 4.56 1.62
C ILE A 72 -2.63 4.32 3.07
N ILE A 73 -2.43 5.40 3.79
CA ILE A 73 -2.12 5.36 5.22
C ILE A 73 -3.22 6.13 5.97
N VAL A 74 -3.38 5.82 7.23
CA VAL A 74 -4.33 6.53 8.09
C VAL A 74 -3.56 7.09 9.27
N ILE A 75 -3.68 8.39 9.46
CA ILE A 75 -2.90 9.11 10.46
C ILE A 75 -3.80 9.52 11.62
N ASP A 76 -3.36 9.21 12.84
CA ASP A 76 -4.02 9.65 14.05
C ASP A 76 -3.05 10.54 14.83
N GLU A 77 -3.20 11.83 14.68
CA GLU A 77 -2.32 12.81 15.30
C GLU A 77 -2.39 12.81 16.83
N LYS A 78 -3.51 12.36 17.37
CA LYS A 78 -3.72 12.39 18.82
C LYS A 78 -2.91 11.33 19.52
N THR A 79 -2.85 10.14 18.94
CA THR A 79 -2.18 9.01 19.58
C THR A 79 -0.78 8.77 19.03
N GLY A 80 -0.52 9.15 17.78
CA GLY A 80 0.69 8.78 17.08
C GLY A 80 0.69 7.34 16.59
N TYR A 81 -0.47 6.65 16.68
CA TYR A 81 -0.62 5.28 16.22
C TYR A 81 -1.25 5.35 14.85
N ASN A 82 -0.41 5.21 13.85
CA ASN A 82 -0.83 5.34 12.46
C ASN A 82 -0.94 3.97 11.81
N SER A 83 -1.71 3.90 10.72
CA SER A 83 -1.99 2.62 10.08
C SER A 83 -1.56 2.63 8.63
N LEU A 84 -0.92 1.53 8.20
CA LEU A 84 -0.69 1.28 6.80
C LEU A 84 -1.87 0.44 6.30
N HIS A 85 -2.76 1.03 5.52
CA HIS A 85 -3.92 0.33 5.00
C HIS A 85 -3.60 -0.42 3.73
N LEU A 86 -2.99 0.24 2.76
CA LEU A 86 -2.67 -0.37 1.48
C LEU A 86 -1.29 0.10 1.02
N LEU A 87 -0.54 -0.80 0.45
CA LEU A 87 0.73 -0.51 -0.20
C LEU A 87 0.86 -1.48 -1.36
N TYR A 88 1.16 -0.98 -2.54
CA TYR A 88 1.40 -1.85 -3.67
C TYR A 88 2.58 -1.36 -4.50
N VAL A 89 3.22 -2.30 -5.17
CA VAL A 89 4.20 -2.03 -6.21
C VAL A 89 3.54 -2.42 -7.53
N LYS A 90 3.56 -1.51 -8.48
CA LYS A 90 2.93 -1.72 -9.77
C LYS A 90 3.52 -2.94 -10.47
N SER A 91 2.69 -3.72 -11.15
CA SER A 91 3.16 -4.85 -11.95
C SER A 91 4.17 -4.37 -12.99
N GLY A 92 5.29 -5.05 -13.06
CA GLY A 92 6.41 -4.64 -13.90
C GLY A 92 7.46 -3.81 -13.17
N SER A 93 7.16 -3.33 -11.98
CA SER A 93 8.08 -2.54 -11.15
C SER A 93 8.55 -3.31 -9.92
N GLN A 94 8.19 -4.57 -9.80
CA GLN A 94 8.64 -5.43 -8.70
C GLN A 94 10.12 -5.79 -8.89
N ASN A 95 10.71 -6.32 -7.83
CA ASN A 95 12.10 -6.79 -7.81
C ASN A 95 13.15 -5.69 -7.88
N ALA A 96 12.77 -4.43 -7.74
CA ALA A 96 13.70 -3.31 -7.69
C ALA A 96 13.77 -2.65 -6.30
N GLY A 97 13.22 -3.31 -5.28
CA GLY A 97 13.17 -2.76 -3.93
C GLY A 97 12.20 -1.60 -3.77
N ASN A 98 11.25 -1.47 -4.69
CA ASN A 98 10.32 -0.34 -4.68
C ASN A 98 9.37 -0.35 -3.49
N GLY A 99 8.95 -1.54 -3.03
CA GLY A 99 8.12 -1.63 -1.83
C GLY A 99 8.83 -1.03 -0.61
N PHE A 100 10.10 -1.32 -0.45
CA PHE A 100 10.92 -0.76 0.62
C PHE A 100 11.05 0.75 0.46
N LYS A 101 11.29 1.22 -0.74
CA LYS A 101 11.41 2.65 -1.02
C LYS A 101 10.12 3.41 -0.69
N ILE A 102 8.96 2.82 -1.00
CA ILE A 102 7.66 3.40 -0.65
C ILE A 102 7.53 3.49 0.87
N TRP A 103 7.87 2.40 1.56
CA TRP A 103 7.78 2.38 3.01
C TRP A 103 8.70 3.42 3.66
N LYS A 104 9.92 3.53 3.18
CA LYS A 104 10.86 4.53 3.68
C LYS A 104 10.34 5.95 3.46
N ALA A 105 9.72 6.20 2.32
CA ALA A 105 9.12 7.49 2.04
C ALA A 105 7.95 7.80 2.99
N ILE A 106 7.15 6.78 3.34
CA ILE A 106 6.08 6.93 4.33
C ILE A 106 6.66 7.31 5.69
N GLU A 107 7.71 6.63 6.12
CA GLU A 107 8.36 6.92 7.40
C GLU A 107 8.92 8.34 7.43
N GLU A 108 9.51 8.79 6.33
CA GLU A 108 10.05 10.15 6.24
C GLU A 108 8.95 11.21 6.24
N LEU A 109 7.78 10.86 5.72
CA LEU A 109 6.64 11.76 5.65
C LEU A 109 6.04 11.98 7.05
N HIS A 110 6.06 10.96 7.89
CA HIS A 110 5.49 11.01 9.23
C HIS A 110 6.47 10.50 10.29
N PRO A 111 7.58 11.23 10.49
CA PRO A 111 8.61 10.79 11.45
C PRO A 111 8.15 10.82 12.91
N GLU A 112 7.06 11.52 13.19
CA GLU A 112 6.48 11.63 14.52
C GLU A 112 5.69 10.37 14.94
N THR A 113 5.49 9.44 14.04
CA THR A 113 4.69 8.24 14.30
C THR A 113 5.30 7.40 15.41
N LYS A 114 4.48 7.02 16.39
CA LYS A 114 4.92 6.16 17.49
C LYS A 114 4.83 4.70 17.13
N VAL A 115 3.75 4.31 16.46
CA VAL A 115 3.51 2.92 16.08
C VAL A 115 2.84 2.90 14.71
N TRP A 116 3.31 2.02 13.84
CA TRP A 116 2.64 1.72 12.59
C TRP A 116 1.91 0.38 12.72
N GLU A 117 0.61 0.40 12.44
CA GLU A 117 -0.23 -0.79 12.45
C GLU A 117 -0.58 -1.16 11.02
N THR A 118 -0.70 -2.44 10.72
CA THR A 118 -1.21 -2.88 9.43
C THR A 118 -2.52 -3.61 9.64
N HIS A 119 -3.48 -3.36 8.75
CA HIS A 119 -4.76 -4.03 8.80
C HIS A 119 -4.89 -4.91 7.58
N THR A 120 -5.34 -6.13 7.78
CA THR A 120 -5.63 -7.05 6.70
C THR A 120 -7.14 -7.07 6.53
N PRO A 121 -7.67 -6.33 5.56
CA PRO A 121 -9.13 -6.17 5.41
C PRO A 121 -9.84 -7.42 4.90
N TYR A 122 -9.14 -8.52 4.77
CA TYR A 122 -9.69 -9.69 4.19
C TYR A 122 -9.83 -10.81 5.10
N PHE A 123 -10.83 -11.53 4.81
CA PHE A 123 -11.20 -12.80 5.34
C PHE A 123 -10.12 -13.85 5.26
N ASP A 124 -9.25 -13.89 4.30
CA ASP A 124 -8.13 -14.83 4.26
C ASP A 124 -6.84 -14.13 4.66
N LYS A 125 -6.67 -13.98 5.95
CA LYS A 125 -5.55 -13.28 6.53
C LYS A 125 -4.19 -13.87 6.17
N ARG A 126 -4.11 -15.17 5.99
CA ARG A 126 -2.84 -15.81 5.71
C ARG A 126 -2.25 -15.35 4.39
N ASN A 127 -3.09 -15.32 3.36
CA ASN A 127 -2.64 -14.97 2.02
C ASN A 127 -2.30 -13.50 1.90
N ILE A 128 -3.14 -12.65 2.48
CA ILE A 128 -2.93 -11.21 2.42
C ILE A 128 -1.71 -10.80 3.25
N ASN A 129 -1.52 -11.41 4.41
CA ASN A 129 -0.36 -11.10 5.24
C ASN A 129 0.94 -11.44 4.53
N VAL A 130 0.98 -12.55 3.80
CA VAL A 130 2.17 -12.91 3.04
C VAL A 130 2.49 -11.82 2.00
N ILE A 131 1.48 -11.35 1.29
CA ILE A 131 1.67 -10.32 0.27
C ILE A 131 2.15 -9.00 0.90
N VAL A 132 1.53 -8.58 1.99
CA VAL A 132 1.90 -7.34 2.67
C VAL A 132 3.31 -7.42 3.24
N ILE A 133 3.65 -8.52 3.91
CA ILE A 133 4.96 -8.70 4.54
C ILE A 133 6.10 -8.75 3.52
N VAL A 134 5.84 -9.21 2.31
CA VAL A 134 6.83 -9.19 1.25
C VAL A 134 7.27 -7.75 0.93
N PHE A 135 6.37 -6.79 1.08
CA PHE A 135 6.65 -5.42 0.72
C PHE A 135 7.02 -4.52 1.89
N VAL A 136 6.67 -4.93 3.09
CA VAL A 136 6.90 -4.14 4.30
C VAL A 136 7.94 -4.85 5.16
N PHE A 137 8.87 -4.18 5.64
CA PHE A 137 10.08 -4.71 6.14
C PHE A 137 10.27 -5.06 7.52
N ASN A 138 11.07 -5.89 7.71
CA ASN A 138 11.73 -6.38 8.89
C ASN A 138 12.30 -5.24 9.68
N ASN A 139 12.43 -5.13 10.92
CA ASN A 139 13.06 -4.13 11.77
C ASN A 139 12.26 -2.85 12.03
N ILE A 140 11.01 -2.81 11.59
CA ILE A 140 10.13 -1.69 11.87
C ILE A 140 9.00 -2.23 12.75
N PRO A 141 8.63 -1.57 13.84
CA PRO A 141 7.53 -2.05 14.66
C PRO A 141 6.21 -1.88 13.93
N VAL A 142 5.81 -2.95 13.25
CA VAL A 142 4.54 -3.02 12.53
C VAL A 142 3.70 -4.09 13.21
N TYR A 143 2.51 -3.72 13.62
CA TYR A 143 1.59 -4.67 14.23
C TYR A 143 0.47 -4.97 13.25
N THR A 144 0.16 -6.26 13.08
CA THR A 144 -0.87 -6.73 12.16
C THR A 144 -2.11 -7.18 12.94
N PHE A 145 -3.24 -6.72 12.51
CA PHE A 145 -4.51 -7.07 13.14
C PHE A 145 -5.41 -7.86 12.20
#